data_c8dc9d0bad2a9573eb9319840a33b2ab
#
_entry.id   c8dc9d0bad2a9573eb9319840a33b2ab
#
_cell.length_a   1.000
_cell.length_b   1.000
_cell.length_c   1.000
_cell.angle_alpha   90.00
_cell.angle_beta   90.00
_cell.angle_gamma   90.00
#
_symmetry.space_group_name_H-M   'P 1'
#
loop_
_entity.id
_entity.type
_entity.pdbx_description
1 polymer ?
#
loop_
_entity_poly.entity_id
_entity_poly.type
_entity_poly.pdbx_seq_one_letter_code
_entity_poly.pdbx_strand_id
1 'polypeptide(L)'
;MSKIKELQLSSDIRGIAIGTEEFDATLTVEESRLIASAFVKWLQKRYPSKKVTELVVGIGRDSRISGPDLTREFIQVLSAFDIRVIDFEMATTPSMFMATQFEEFNCDAIVMFTASHLPFYYNGLKFFTREGGLEASDICGIIDLVDEKEEEVPQVPVSTIEVKSIFERYSNHLVELIRKGSGSEKEKPLEGLHIIVDAGNGAGGFYAEKVLEVLGANTKGSQFLDPDGTFPNHIPNPDNKEAMESIKNQVLAVGADYGVIFDTDVDRAAVVTGDGELLNRNNLIAVLSVIAISEHPGTTIVTNSPTTEHLKRFITELGGHQYRYISGYRNVINKAIELNKAGTDCQLAIETSGHAAFKENYFLDDGAYVVAKILMLLPRLLERGETLDYLIKQLVQPKEVVEVRFKIETEDFKTYGNEVIKEFPQWIPQGWGVNPENEEGVRIDFKGEYGDGWLLLRMSLHEPLLVLQIENDLVGYQKKILETIQKIMNRYPKINQNKLEALLK
;
A
#
# COMPACT_ATOMS: atom_id res chain seq x y z
N MET A 1 0.76 12.52 -28.49
CA MET A 1 0.93 11.28 -27.68
C MET A 1 -0.45 10.77 -27.38
N SER A 2 -0.68 9.46 -27.37
CA SER A 2 -1.97 8.89 -26.96
C SER A 2 -2.28 9.33 -25.54
N LYS A 3 -3.50 9.78 -25.26
CA LYS A 3 -3.96 10.15 -23.91
C LYS A 3 -3.77 9.00 -22.91
N ILE A 4 -3.81 7.76 -23.40
CA ILE A 4 -3.63 6.56 -22.56
C ILE A 4 -2.21 6.46 -21.97
N LYS A 5 -1.17 7.01 -22.62
CA LYS A 5 0.20 7.03 -22.06
C LYS A 5 0.30 7.86 -20.77
N GLU A 6 -0.56 8.84 -20.61
CA GLU A 6 -0.60 9.68 -19.42
C GLU A 6 -1.27 8.99 -18.23
N LEU A 7 -1.98 7.86 -18.47
CA LEU A 7 -2.62 7.06 -17.43
C LEU A 7 -1.63 6.13 -16.71
N GLN A 8 -0.42 5.92 -17.23
CA GLN A 8 0.56 5.08 -16.54
C GLN A 8 1.06 5.77 -15.27
N LEU A 9 0.82 5.14 -14.14
CA LEU A 9 1.33 5.57 -12.84
C LEU A 9 2.17 4.42 -12.24
N SER A 10 3.49 4.47 -12.49
CA SER A 10 4.41 3.39 -12.08
C SER A 10 3.99 2.03 -12.67
N SER A 11 3.64 1.06 -11.84
CA SER A 11 3.22 -0.30 -12.22
C SER A 11 1.70 -0.46 -12.39
N ASP A 12 0.94 0.63 -12.37
CA ASP A 12 -0.52 0.65 -12.50
C ASP A 12 -0.95 1.56 -13.65
N ILE A 13 -2.21 1.41 -14.07
CA ILE A 13 -2.92 2.39 -14.89
C ILE A 13 -3.91 3.11 -13.97
N ARG A 14 -3.91 4.46 -13.94
CA ARG A 14 -4.85 5.25 -13.14
C ARG A 14 -5.30 6.49 -13.89
N GLY A 15 -6.56 6.89 -13.69
CA GLY A 15 -7.13 8.08 -14.30
C GLY A 15 -8.41 8.53 -13.61
N ILE A 16 -8.88 9.70 -14.03
CA ILE A 16 -10.18 10.21 -13.60
C ILE A 16 -11.25 9.45 -14.37
N ALA A 17 -12.07 8.67 -13.66
CA ALA A 17 -13.11 7.84 -14.25
C ALA A 17 -14.48 8.52 -14.25
N ILE A 18 -14.68 9.51 -13.37
CA ILE A 18 -15.88 10.32 -13.28
C ILE A 18 -15.48 11.79 -13.45
N GLY A 19 -15.95 12.45 -14.51
CA GLY A 19 -15.71 13.87 -14.70
C GLY A 19 -16.31 14.71 -13.57
N THR A 20 -15.61 15.78 -13.21
CA THR A 20 -16.02 16.75 -12.19
C THR A 20 -16.09 18.15 -12.81
N GLU A 21 -16.48 19.17 -12.05
CA GLU A 21 -16.43 20.56 -12.55
C GLU A 21 -14.99 21.04 -12.84
N GLU A 22 -13.99 20.42 -12.23
CA GLU A 22 -12.58 20.83 -12.33
C GLU A 22 -11.77 19.93 -13.29
N PHE A 23 -12.20 18.70 -13.49
CA PHE A 23 -11.43 17.69 -14.22
C PHE A 23 -12.30 16.90 -15.19
N ASP A 24 -11.83 16.76 -16.43
CA ASP A 24 -12.41 15.85 -17.41
C ASP A 24 -12.06 14.40 -17.09
N ALA A 25 -12.95 13.45 -17.45
CA ALA A 25 -12.66 12.03 -17.36
C ALA A 25 -11.55 11.65 -18.36
N THR A 26 -10.59 10.86 -17.88
CA THR A 26 -9.42 10.38 -18.63
C THR A 26 -9.35 8.85 -18.73
N LEU A 27 -10.05 8.14 -17.84
CA LEU A 27 -10.19 6.68 -17.84
C LEU A 27 -11.67 6.33 -17.96
N THR A 28 -12.18 6.37 -19.16
CA THR A 28 -13.58 6.06 -19.47
C THR A 28 -13.76 4.60 -19.90
N VAL A 29 -14.96 4.19 -20.21
CA VAL A 29 -15.26 2.88 -20.79
C VAL A 29 -14.51 2.64 -22.11
N GLU A 30 -14.25 3.68 -22.88
CA GLU A 30 -13.49 3.59 -24.13
C GLU A 30 -12.01 3.25 -23.84
N GLU A 31 -11.36 3.95 -22.92
CA GLU A 31 -9.99 3.60 -22.53
C GLU A 31 -9.94 2.20 -21.94
N SER A 32 -10.95 1.78 -21.15
CA SER A 32 -11.05 0.42 -20.62
C SER A 32 -11.06 -0.63 -21.72
N ARG A 33 -11.83 -0.42 -22.81
CA ARG A 33 -11.89 -1.31 -23.98
C ARG A 33 -10.54 -1.40 -24.70
N LEU A 34 -9.92 -0.25 -24.97
CA LEU A 34 -8.63 -0.18 -25.66
C LEU A 34 -7.52 -0.88 -24.85
N ILE A 35 -7.49 -0.67 -23.54
CA ILE A 35 -6.55 -1.33 -22.64
C ILE A 35 -6.81 -2.84 -22.60
N ALA A 36 -8.08 -3.28 -22.59
CA ALA A 36 -8.41 -4.71 -22.62
C ALA A 36 -7.89 -5.39 -23.89
N SER A 37 -8.08 -4.79 -25.07
CA SER A 37 -7.56 -5.32 -26.32
C SER A 37 -6.04 -5.38 -26.34
N ALA A 38 -5.38 -4.33 -25.86
CA ALA A 38 -3.92 -4.29 -25.73
C ALA A 38 -3.41 -5.36 -24.74
N PHE A 39 -4.14 -5.57 -23.63
CA PHE A 39 -3.81 -6.59 -22.64
C PHE A 39 -3.89 -8.02 -23.23
N VAL A 40 -4.90 -8.31 -24.05
CA VAL A 40 -4.97 -9.59 -24.78
C VAL A 40 -3.71 -9.81 -25.65
N LYS A 41 -3.33 -8.78 -26.41
CA LYS A 41 -2.11 -8.84 -27.24
C LYS A 41 -0.84 -9.05 -26.42
N TRP A 42 -0.79 -8.43 -25.22
CA TRP A 42 0.31 -8.61 -24.29
C TRP A 42 0.31 -10.04 -23.71
N LEU A 43 -0.84 -10.58 -23.30
CA LEU A 43 -0.97 -11.96 -22.82
C LEU A 43 -0.51 -12.99 -23.86
N GLN A 44 -0.85 -12.81 -25.13
CA GLN A 44 -0.40 -13.67 -26.21
C GLN A 44 1.13 -13.68 -26.36
N LYS A 45 1.78 -12.53 -26.18
CA LYS A 45 3.25 -12.43 -26.18
C LYS A 45 3.86 -13.05 -24.92
N ARG A 46 3.19 -12.93 -23.79
CA ARG A 46 3.64 -13.48 -22.49
C ARG A 46 3.55 -15.00 -22.45
N TYR A 47 2.49 -15.56 -23.03
CA TYR A 47 2.19 -16.98 -23.05
C TYR A 47 2.17 -17.57 -24.48
N PRO A 48 3.30 -17.56 -25.21
CA PRO A 48 3.34 -17.93 -26.63
C PRO A 48 3.02 -19.41 -26.88
N SER A 49 3.07 -20.26 -25.86
CA SER A 49 2.72 -21.67 -25.93
C SER A 49 1.21 -21.97 -25.73
N LYS A 50 0.43 -20.99 -25.25
CA LYS A 50 -1.02 -21.11 -25.04
C LYS A 50 -1.77 -20.42 -26.18
N LYS A 51 -2.87 -21.03 -26.62
CA LYS A 51 -3.84 -20.31 -27.45
C LYS A 51 -4.59 -19.33 -26.58
N VAL A 52 -5.09 -18.25 -27.17
CA VAL A 52 -5.90 -17.24 -26.47
C VAL A 52 -7.09 -17.89 -25.75
N THR A 53 -7.75 -18.84 -26.39
CA THR A 53 -8.91 -19.59 -25.87
C THR A 53 -8.58 -20.53 -24.69
N GLU A 54 -7.30 -20.74 -24.41
CA GLU A 54 -6.83 -21.55 -23.26
C GLU A 54 -6.47 -20.68 -22.05
N LEU A 55 -6.49 -19.34 -22.22
CA LEU A 55 -6.22 -18.41 -21.14
C LEU A 55 -7.43 -18.24 -20.23
N VAL A 56 -7.15 -18.10 -18.94
CA VAL A 56 -8.13 -17.77 -17.90
C VAL A 56 -7.76 -16.45 -17.26
N VAL A 57 -8.66 -15.49 -17.35
CA VAL A 57 -8.45 -14.14 -16.78
C VAL A 57 -9.51 -13.85 -15.73
N GLY A 58 -9.05 -13.50 -14.52
CA GLY A 58 -9.92 -13.03 -13.44
C GLY A 58 -10.07 -11.51 -13.47
N ILE A 59 -11.29 -11.02 -13.30
CA ILE A 59 -11.60 -9.58 -13.19
C ILE A 59 -12.27 -9.32 -11.85
N GLY A 60 -11.82 -8.31 -11.14
CA GLY A 60 -12.44 -7.87 -9.89
C GLY A 60 -12.35 -6.36 -9.73
N ARG A 61 -13.13 -5.82 -8.80
CA ARG A 61 -13.17 -4.39 -8.51
C ARG A 61 -13.35 -4.12 -7.02
N ASP A 62 -12.92 -2.94 -6.58
CA ASP A 62 -13.26 -2.38 -5.28
C ASP A 62 -14.67 -1.73 -5.29
N SER A 63 -14.99 -0.95 -4.24
CA SER A 63 -16.30 -0.32 -4.07
C SER A 63 -16.57 0.88 -4.98
N ARG A 64 -15.61 1.33 -5.79
CA ARG A 64 -15.71 2.57 -6.60
C ARG A 64 -16.88 2.53 -7.56
N ILE A 65 -17.61 3.66 -7.65
CA ILE A 65 -18.84 3.81 -8.44
C ILE A 65 -18.62 3.49 -9.92
N SER A 66 -17.48 3.88 -10.49
CA SER A 66 -17.15 3.65 -11.90
C SER A 66 -16.73 2.20 -12.20
N GLY A 67 -16.45 1.40 -11.16
CA GLY A 67 -15.97 0.02 -11.31
C GLY A 67 -16.85 -0.86 -12.19
N PRO A 68 -18.17 -0.96 -11.93
CA PRO A 68 -19.07 -1.83 -12.70
C PRO A 68 -19.09 -1.57 -14.21
N ASP A 69 -19.06 -0.31 -14.63
CA ASP A 69 -19.09 0.04 -16.04
C ASP A 69 -17.74 -0.26 -16.73
N LEU A 70 -16.63 0.10 -16.07
CA LEU A 70 -15.30 -0.17 -16.61
C LEU A 70 -15.01 -1.68 -16.73
N THR A 71 -15.36 -2.47 -15.69
CA THR A 71 -15.16 -3.93 -15.71
C THR A 71 -16.03 -4.61 -16.75
N ARG A 72 -17.29 -4.20 -16.91
CA ARG A 72 -18.19 -4.75 -17.92
C ARG A 72 -17.61 -4.62 -19.33
N GLU A 73 -17.12 -3.45 -19.69
CA GLU A 73 -16.55 -3.21 -21.02
C GLU A 73 -15.24 -3.99 -21.22
N PHE A 74 -14.40 -4.06 -20.19
CA PHE A 74 -13.17 -4.86 -20.21
C PHE A 74 -13.47 -6.35 -20.43
N ILE A 75 -14.43 -6.90 -19.70
CA ILE A 75 -14.88 -8.30 -19.79
C ILE A 75 -15.45 -8.60 -21.19
N GLN A 76 -16.23 -7.67 -21.78
CA GLN A 76 -16.77 -7.85 -23.12
C GLN A 76 -15.66 -8.01 -24.16
N VAL A 77 -14.61 -7.22 -24.08
CA VAL A 77 -13.46 -7.32 -24.99
C VAL A 77 -12.76 -8.66 -24.81
N LEU A 78 -12.45 -9.08 -23.57
CA LEU A 78 -11.80 -10.39 -23.33
C LEU A 78 -12.65 -11.55 -23.90
N SER A 79 -13.96 -11.50 -23.69
CA SER A 79 -14.90 -12.52 -24.19
C SER A 79 -14.96 -12.55 -25.72
N ALA A 80 -14.78 -11.41 -26.40
CA ALA A 80 -14.73 -11.34 -27.86
C ALA A 80 -13.50 -12.06 -28.45
N PHE A 81 -12.45 -12.25 -27.65
CA PHE A 81 -11.27 -13.06 -28.00
C PHE A 81 -11.37 -14.50 -27.54
N ASP A 82 -12.56 -14.95 -27.11
CA ASP A 82 -12.80 -16.30 -26.56
C ASP A 82 -11.94 -16.64 -25.33
N ILE A 83 -11.49 -15.65 -24.58
CA ILE A 83 -10.82 -15.83 -23.29
C ILE A 83 -11.87 -16.26 -22.26
N ARG A 84 -11.54 -17.29 -21.47
CA ARG A 84 -12.35 -17.64 -20.31
C ARG A 84 -12.20 -16.58 -19.23
N VAL A 85 -13.30 -15.89 -18.90
CA VAL A 85 -13.31 -14.83 -17.89
C VAL A 85 -14.00 -15.32 -16.63
N ILE A 86 -13.39 -15.07 -15.48
CA ILE A 86 -14.02 -15.19 -14.16
C ILE A 86 -14.22 -13.77 -13.63
N ASP A 87 -15.48 -13.35 -13.56
CA ASP A 87 -15.85 -12.08 -12.91
C ASP A 87 -16.04 -12.35 -11.41
N PHE A 88 -15.13 -11.80 -10.61
CA PHE A 88 -15.19 -11.91 -9.16
C PHE A 88 -16.03 -10.79 -8.52
N GLU A 89 -16.53 -9.86 -9.34
CA GLU A 89 -17.29 -8.69 -8.89
C GLU A 89 -16.52 -7.89 -7.83
N MET A 90 -17.08 -7.77 -6.60
CA MET A 90 -16.39 -7.14 -5.47
C MET A 90 -15.22 -8.02 -5.00
N ALA A 91 -14.03 -7.43 -4.93
CA ALA A 91 -12.81 -8.13 -4.54
C ALA A 91 -11.82 -7.18 -3.87
N THR A 92 -10.76 -7.71 -3.30
CA THR A 92 -9.59 -6.96 -2.82
C THR A 92 -8.39 -7.24 -3.70
N THR A 93 -7.44 -6.32 -3.77
CA THR A 93 -6.20 -6.52 -4.55
C THR A 93 -5.50 -7.83 -4.17
N PRO A 94 -5.27 -8.16 -2.87
CA PRO A 94 -4.63 -9.42 -2.52
C PRO A 94 -5.50 -10.66 -2.84
N SER A 95 -6.81 -10.60 -2.64
CA SER A 95 -7.67 -11.74 -2.98
C SER A 95 -7.62 -12.05 -4.47
N MET A 96 -7.54 -11.02 -5.32
CA MET A 96 -7.42 -11.17 -6.76
C MET A 96 -6.11 -11.84 -7.16
N PHE A 97 -4.97 -11.44 -6.59
CA PHE A 97 -3.72 -12.16 -6.83
C PHE A 97 -3.86 -13.65 -6.44
N MET A 98 -4.46 -13.94 -5.29
CA MET A 98 -4.65 -15.32 -4.83
C MET A 98 -5.51 -16.17 -5.78
N ALA A 99 -6.35 -15.55 -6.64
CA ALA A 99 -7.06 -16.28 -7.69
C ALA A 99 -6.11 -16.92 -8.74
N THR A 100 -4.88 -16.41 -8.87
CA THR A 100 -3.84 -17.04 -9.70
C THR A 100 -3.19 -18.26 -8.99
N GLN A 101 -3.26 -18.34 -7.66
CA GLN A 101 -2.64 -19.36 -6.84
C GLN A 101 -3.61 -20.49 -6.47
N PHE A 102 -4.89 -20.16 -6.29
CA PHE A 102 -5.92 -21.15 -5.96
C PHE A 102 -6.25 -22.04 -7.18
N GLU A 103 -6.10 -23.35 -7.01
CA GLU A 103 -6.30 -24.34 -8.08
C GLU A 103 -7.70 -24.30 -8.69
N GLU A 104 -8.72 -23.96 -7.89
CA GLU A 104 -10.12 -23.90 -8.33
C GLU A 104 -10.40 -22.78 -9.35
N PHE A 105 -9.64 -21.70 -9.32
CA PHE A 105 -9.75 -20.59 -10.28
C PHE A 105 -8.69 -20.70 -11.36
N ASN A 106 -7.45 -20.99 -10.95
CA ASN A 106 -6.30 -21.20 -11.82
C ASN A 106 -6.14 -20.13 -12.91
N CYS A 107 -6.32 -18.86 -12.53
CA CYS A 107 -6.18 -17.74 -13.45
C CYS A 107 -4.73 -17.61 -13.93
N ASP A 108 -4.53 -17.39 -15.22
CA ASP A 108 -3.22 -17.08 -15.81
C ASP A 108 -2.83 -15.63 -15.51
N ALA A 109 -3.83 -14.76 -15.48
CA ALA A 109 -3.69 -13.36 -15.11
C ALA A 109 -4.96 -12.86 -14.45
N ILE A 110 -4.84 -11.75 -13.72
CA ILE A 110 -5.97 -11.03 -13.15
C ILE A 110 -5.84 -9.53 -13.38
N VAL A 111 -6.98 -8.85 -13.41
CA VAL A 111 -7.05 -7.39 -13.41
C VAL A 111 -7.94 -6.95 -12.26
N MET A 112 -7.39 -6.11 -11.39
CA MET A 112 -8.11 -5.48 -10.29
C MET A 112 -8.39 -4.03 -10.63
N PHE A 113 -9.67 -3.66 -10.68
CA PHE A 113 -10.11 -2.28 -10.88
C PHE A 113 -10.17 -1.56 -9.54
N THR A 114 -9.23 -0.67 -9.33
CA THR A 114 -9.05 0.12 -8.10
C THR A 114 -8.17 1.33 -8.35
N ALA A 115 -8.37 2.35 -7.58
CA ALA A 115 -7.41 3.46 -7.45
C ALA A 115 -6.92 3.62 -6.00
N SER A 116 -7.00 2.54 -5.18
CA SER A 116 -6.60 2.54 -3.77
C SER A 116 -7.31 3.70 -3.02
N HIS A 117 -6.59 4.53 -2.30
CA HIS A 117 -7.09 5.63 -1.48
C HIS A 117 -7.34 6.96 -2.23
N LEU A 118 -7.19 6.99 -3.56
CA LEU A 118 -7.47 8.20 -4.33
C LEU A 118 -8.95 8.60 -4.25
N PRO A 119 -9.30 9.87 -4.48
CA PRO A 119 -10.68 10.36 -4.44
C PRO A 119 -11.66 9.50 -5.27
N PHE A 120 -12.93 9.56 -4.92
CA PHE A 120 -13.99 8.71 -5.48
C PHE A 120 -14.11 8.75 -7.00
N TYR A 121 -13.74 9.86 -7.62
CA TYR A 121 -13.80 10.05 -9.07
C TYR A 121 -12.62 9.43 -9.84
N TYR A 122 -11.59 8.92 -9.17
CA TYR A 122 -10.53 8.11 -9.78
C TYR A 122 -10.93 6.64 -9.88
N ASN A 123 -10.33 5.96 -10.86
CA ASN A 123 -10.23 4.51 -10.92
C ASN A 123 -8.90 4.12 -11.56
N GLY A 124 -8.63 2.84 -11.65
CA GLY A 124 -7.40 2.32 -12.23
C GLY A 124 -7.43 0.82 -12.43
N LEU A 125 -6.36 0.29 -12.95
CA LEU A 125 -6.18 -1.14 -13.21
C LEU A 125 -4.81 -1.57 -12.66
N LYS A 126 -4.83 -2.56 -11.77
CA LYS A 126 -3.65 -3.31 -11.33
C LYS A 126 -3.67 -4.68 -11.99
N PHE A 127 -2.54 -5.11 -12.52
CA PHE A 127 -2.42 -6.37 -13.26
C PHE A 127 -1.49 -7.32 -12.52
N PHE A 128 -1.85 -8.58 -12.48
CA PHE A 128 -1.04 -9.63 -11.87
C PHE A 128 -1.02 -10.87 -12.75
N THR A 129 0.08 -11.60 -12.65
CA THR A 129 0.23 -12.98 -13.14
C THR A 129 0.55 -13.89 -11.96
N ARG A 130 0.81 -15.17 -12.20
CA ARG A 130 1.24 -16.09 -11.13
C ARG A 130 2.56 -15.68 -10.47
N GLU A 131 3.39 -14.94 -11.18
CA GLU A 131 4.70 -14.49 -10.68
C GLU A 131 4.61 -13.24 -9.80
N GLY A 132 3.47 -12.58 -9.75
CA GLY A 132 3.26 -11.35 -8.98
C GLY A 132 2.62 -10.24 -9.79
N GLY A 133 2.63 -9.02 -9.23
CA GLY A 133 2.18 -7.81 -9.93
C GLY A 133 3.08 -7.46 -11.10
N LEU A 134 2.51 -6.89 -12.16
CA LEU A 134 3.27 -6.44 -13.31
C LEU A 134 4.21 -5.28 -12.94
N GLU A 135 5.31 -5.17 -13.65
CA GLU A 135 6.27 -4.09 -13.52
C GLU A 135 5.90 -2.88 -14.42
N ALA A 136 6.48 -1.72 -14.14
CA ALA A 136 6.25 -0.52 -14.95
C ALA A 136 6.57 -0.74 -16.44
N SER A 137 7.53 -1.58 -16.76
CA SER A 137 7.87 -1.96 -18.13
C SER A 137 6.80 -2.81 -18.81
N ASP A 138 6.10 -3.68 -18.04
CA ASP A 138 4.99 -4.47 -18.55
C ASP A 138 3.79 -3.58 -18.87
N ILE A 139 3.48 -2.63 -17.97
CA ILE A 139 2.42 -1.64 -18.18
C ILE A 139 2.72 -0.78 -19.41
N CYS A 140 3.96 -0.30 -19.55
CA CYS A 140 4.40 0.39 -20.76
C CYS A 140 4.19 -0.48 -22.00
N GLY A 141 4.55 -1.78 -21.92
CA GLY A 141 4.34 -2.74 -23.00
C GLY A 141 2.88 -2.97 -23.37
N ILE A 142 1.96 -2.94 -22.40
CA ILE A 142 0.51 -2.99 -22.65
C ILE A 142 0.07 -1.72 -23.35
N ILE A 143 0.44 -0.55 -22.83
CA ILE A 143 0.05 0.76 -23.36
C ILE A 143 0.58 0.97 -24.81
N ASP A 144 1.79 0.50 -25.10
CA ASP A 144 2.36 0.60 -26.47
C ASP A 144 1.66 -0.31 -27.49
N LEU A 145 0.84 -1.26 -27.03
CA LEU A 145 0.01 -2.13 -27.88
C LEU A 145 -1.40 -1.58 -28.10
N VAL A 146 -1.74 -0.44 -27.51
CA VAL A 146 -3.04 0.21 -27.73
C VAL A 146 -3.10 0.72 -29.16
N ASP A 147 -4.15 0.33 -29.87
CA ASP A 147 -4.49 0.81 -31.21
C ASP A 147 -5.78 1.62 -31.19
N GLU A 148 -5.67 2.94 -31.26
CA GLU A 148 -6.83 3.87 -31.23
C GLU A 148 -7.70 3.76 -32.51
N LYS A 149 -7.28 2.98 -33.52
CA LYS A 149 -8.02 2.73 -34.76
C LYS A 149 -8.68 1.35 -34.77
N GLU A 150 -8.60 0.64 -33.66
CA GLU A 150 -9.18 -0.71 -33.57
C GLU A 150 -10.71 -0.63 -33.77
N GLU A 151 -11.21 -1.40 -34.74
CA GLU A 151 -12.62 -1.47 -35.07
C GLU A 151 -13.45 -1.99 -33.89
N GLU A 152 -14.75 -1.67 -33.85
CA GLU A 152 -15.68 -2.08 -32.81
C GLU A 152 -15.52 -3.58 -32.50
N VAL A 153 -15.20 -3.88 -31.25
CA VAL A 153 -15.16 -5.27 -30.76
C VAL A 153 -16.57 -5.84 -30.91
N PRO A 154 -16.76 -6.99 -31.57
CA PRO A 154 -18.07 -7.61 -31.73
C PRO A 154 -18.76 -7.81 -30.38
N GLN A 155 -20.04 -7.49 -30.28
CA GLN A 155 -20.81 -7.88 -29.10
C GLN A 155 -20.95 -9.40 -29.08
N VAL A 156 -20.31 -10.05 -28.13
CA VAL A 156 -20.34 -11.51 -27.98
C VAL A 156 -21.37 -11.90 -26.91
N PRO A 157 -22.07 -13.01 -27.09
CA PRO A 157 -22.93 -13.55 -26.05
C PRO A 157 -22.18 -13.80 -24.74
N VAL A 158 -22.77 -13.39 -23.63
CA VAL A 158 -22.24 -13.47 -22.24
C VAL A 158 -21.98 -14.92 -21.75
N SER A 159 -22.08 -15.92 -22.60
CA SER A 159 -22.04 -17.35 -22.28
C SER A 159 -20.67 -17.90 -21.79
N THR A 160 -19.61 -17.11 -21.91
CA THR A 160 -18.25 -17.52 -21.48
C THR A 160 -17.80 -16.88 -20.17
N ILE A 161 -18.66 -16.12 -19.51
CA ILE A 161 -18.36 -15.41 -18.28
C ILE A 161 -18.85 -16.22 -17.10
N GLU A 162 -17.97 -16.59 -16.20
CA GLU A 162 -18.30 -17.20 -14.91
C GLU A 162 -18.30 -16.13 -13.83
N VAL A 163 -19.39 -15.98 -13.07
CA VAL A 163 -19.44 -15.11 -11.91
C VAL A 163 -19.16 -15.93 -10.65
N LYS A 164 -18.16 -15.55 -9.87
CA LYS A 164 -17.76 -16.24 -8.63
C LYS A 164 -17.36 -15.25 -7.56
N SER A 165 -17.66 -15.55 -6.30
CA SER A 165 -17.12 -14.78 -5.18
C SER A 165 -15.74 -15.29 -4.78
N ILE A 166 -14.74 -14.41 -4.73
CA ILE A 166 -13.41 -14.74 -4.22
C ILE A 166 -13.36 -14.71 -2.69
N PHE A 167 -14.25 -13.95 -2.05
CA PHE A 167 -14.19 -13.70 -0.60
C PHE A 167 -14.34 -14.96 0.23
N GLU A 168 -15.19 -15.89 -0.16
CA GLU A 168 -15.36 -17.13 0.60
C GLU A 168 -14.06 -17.94 0.63
N ARG A 169 -13.43 -18.12 -0.53
CA ARG A 169 -12.18 -18.89 -0.64
C ARG A 169 -11.01 -18.19 0.05
N TYR A 170 -10.90 -16.86 -0.15
CA TYR A 170 -9.83 -16.09 0.44
C TYR A 170 -9.97 -15.97 1.97
N SER A 171 -11.18 -15.76 2.48
CA SER A 171 -11.44 -15.73 3.93
C SER A 171 -11.14 -17.07 4.59
N ASN A 172 -11.55 -18.17 3.99
CA ASN A 172 -11.24 -19.52 4.50
C ASN A 172 -9.71 -19.75 4.54
N HIS A 173 -8.99 -19.28 3.52
CA HIS A 173 -7.53 -19.35 3.51
C HIS A 173 -6.90 -18.56 4.68
N LEU A 174 -7.36 -17.33 4.93
CA LEU A 174 -6.89 -16.53 6.07
C LEU A 174 -7.24 -17.20 7.41
N VAL A 175 -8.46 -17.72 7.57
CA VAL A 175 -8.90 -18.43 8.78
C VAL A 175 -8.03 -19.65 9.05
N GLU A 176 -7.73 -20.46 8.04
CA GLU A 176 -6.84 -21.62 8.16
C GLU A 176 -5.43 -21.21 8.57
N LEU A 177 -4.89 -20.15 7.95
CA LEU A 177 -3.57 -19.62 8.29
C LEU A 177 -3.52 -19.11 9.74
N ILE A 178 -4.52 -18.36 10.19
CA ILE A 178 -4.57 -17.83 11.55
C ILE A 178 -4.70 -18.96 12.56
N ARG A 179 -5.56 -19.94 12.34
CA ARG A 179 -5.67 -21.13 13.20
C ARG A 179 -4.32 -21.82 13.34
N LYS A 180 -3.68 -22.13 12.23
CA LYS A 180 -2.37 -22.79 12.21
C LYS A 180 -1.28 -21.94 12.88
N GLY A 181 -1.21 -20.66 12.56
CA GLY A 181 -0.17 -19.74 13.05
C GLY A 181 -0.33 -19.37 14.53
N SER A 182 -1.56 -19.39 15.06
CA SER A 182 -1.83 -19.07 16.48
C SER A 182 -1.18 -20.04 17.45
N GLY A 183 -0.95 -21.29 17.03
CA GLY A 183 -0.47 -22.37 17.90
C GLY A 183 -1.48 -22.76 18.97
N SER A 184 -2.73 -22.29 18.89
CA SER A 184 -3.83 -22.67 19.77
C SER A 184 -4.50 -23.93 19.25
N GLU A 185 -4.83 -24.86 20.17
CA GLU A 185 -5.63 -26.05 19.84
C GLU A 185 -7.14 -25.75 19.69
N LYS A 186 -7.54 -24.49 20.00
CA LYS A 186 -8.94 -24.07 19.92
C LYS A 186 -9.35 -23.85 18.45
N GLU A 187 -10.55 -24.30 18.09
CA GLU A 187 -11.15 -23.98 16.80
C GLU A 187 -11.40 -22.46 16.61
N LYS A 188 -11.68 -21.77 17.72
CA LYS A 188 -11.89 -20.32 17.80
C LYS A 188 -10.80 -19.65 18.64
N PRO A 189 -9.60 -19.47 18.07
CA PRO A 189 -8.45 -18.96 18.82
C PRO A 189 -8.59 -17.53 19.31
N LEU A 190 -9.53 -16.75 18.76
CA LEU A 190 -9.79 -15.35 19.15
C LEU A 190 -11.00 -15.21 20.09
N GLU A 191 -11.54 -16.32 20.62
CA GLU A 191 -12.66 -16.29 21.56
C GLU A 191 -12.30 -15.49 22.82
N GLY A 192 -13.16 -14.54 23.17
CA GLY A 192 -12.98 -13.63 24.30
C GLY A 192 -12.33 -12.29 23.91
N LEU A 193 -11.84 -12.13 22.69
CA LEU A 193 -11.34 -10.85 22.20
C LEU A 193 -12.45 -10.04 21.51
N HIS A 194 -12.44 -8.73 21.73
CA HIS A 194 -13.30 -7.76 21.06
C HIS A 194 -12.46 -6.99 20.04
N ILE A 195 -12.64 -7.30 18.74
CA ILE A 195 -11.83 -6.74 17.65
C ILE A 195 -12.79 -6.14 16.62
N ILE A 196 -12.74 -4.82 16.44
CA ILE A 196 -13.59 -4.13 15.48
C ILE A 196 -12.84 -3.82 14.19
N VAL A 197 -13.57 -3.69 13.08
CA VAL A 197 -13.06 -3.38 11.75
C VAL A 197 -13.61 -2.04 11.29
N ASP A 198 -12.75 -1.21 10.71
CA ASP A 198 -13.10 -0.05 9.90
C ASP A 198 -12.70 -0.37 8.45
N ALA A 199 -13.68 -0.57 7.59
CA ALA A 199 -13.44 -0.86 6.17
C ALA A 199 -13.47 0.41 5.29
N GLY A 200 -13.71 1.59 5.87
CA GLY A 200 -13.76 2.87 5.15
C GLY A 200 -14.71 2.87 3.95
N ASN A 201 -15.76 2.04 3.96
CA ASN A 201 -16.65 1.78 2.83
C ASN A 201 -15.96 1.18 1.59
N GLY A 202 -14.77 0.61 1.76
CA GLY A 202 -14.03 -0.15 0.75
C GLY A 202 -14.47 -1.61 0.66
N ALA A 203 -13.59 -2.47 0.17
CA ALA A 203 -13.83 -3.91 0.01
C ALA A 203 -13.52 -4.74 1.27
N GLY A 204 -13.03 -4.11 2.36
CA GLY A 204 -12.52 -4.78 3.57
C GLY A 204 -13.57 -5.28 4.54
N GLY A 205 -14.86 -4.96 4.35
CA GLY A 205 -15.94 -5.31 5.29
C GLY A 205 -16.09 -6.81 5.57
N PHE A 206 -15.74 -7.66 4.60
CA PHE A 206 -15.78 -9.11 4.74
C PHE A 206 -14.96 -9.65 5.93
N TYR A 207 -13.92 -8.91 6.33
CA TYR A 207 -12.98 -9.36 7.36
C TYR A 207 -13.65 -9.54 8.73
N ALA A 208 -14.60 -8.69 9.06
CA ALA A 208 -15.35 -8.77 10.32
C ALA A 208 -16.13 -10.10 10.42
N GLU A 209 -17.02 -10.36 9.46
CA GLU A 209 -17.93 -11.50 9.51
C GLU A 209 -17.23 -12.82 9.10
N LYS A 210 -16.43 -12.78 8.01
CA LYS A 210 -15.90 -14.00 7.40
C LYS A 210 -14.55 -14.45 7.95
N VAL A 211 -13.85 -13.60 8.74
CA VAL A 211 -12.58 -13.94 9.35
C VAL A 211 -12.67 -13.85 10.87
N LEU A 212 -12.94 -12.68 11.44
CA LEU A 212 -12.89 -12.46 12.88
C LEU A 212 -13.97 -13.25 13.65
N GLU A 213 -15.22 -13.18 13.24
CA GLU A 213 -16.33 -13.92 13.89
C GLU A 213 -16.16 -15.43 13.75
N VAL A 214 -15.68 -15.91 12.60
CA VAL A 214 -15.40 -17.34 12.40
C VAL A 214 -14.31 -17.81 13.35
N LEU A 215 -13.35 -16.96 13.69
CA LEU A 215 -12.28 -17.23 14.66
C LEU A 215 -12.70 -16.96 16.12
N GLY A 216 -13.95 -16.52 16.35
CA GLY A 216 -14.56 -16.35 17.68
C GLY A 216 -14.43 -14.96 18.27
N ALA A 217 -13.90 -13.97 17.58
CA ALA A 217 -13.86 -12.60 18.07
C ALA A 217 -15.24 -11.95 18.08
N ASN A 218 -15.46 -11.04 19.03
CA ASN A 218 -16.60 -10.13 19.01
C ASN A 218 -16.28 -8.94 18.11
N THR A 219 -17.12 -8.69 17.11
CA THR A 219 -16.91 -7.59 16.13
C THR A 219 -17.89 -6.44 16.29
N LYS A 220 -18.70 -6.46 17.35
CA LYS A 220 -19.74 -5.44 17.58
C LYS A 220 -19.12 -4.05 17.73
N GLY A 221 -19.58 -3.12 16.91
CA GLY A 221 -19.03 -1.76 16.85
C GLY A 221 -18.07 -1.55 15.67
N SER A 222 -17.85 -2.56 14.84
CA SER A 222 -17.21 -2.37 13.53
C SER A 222 -17.98 -1.32 12.71
N GLN A 223 -17.27 -0.54 11.90
CA GLN A 223 -17.86 0.60 11.21
C GLN A 223 -17.52 0.62 9.72
N PHE A 224 -18.38 1.27 8.93
CA PHE A 224 -18.22 1.52 7.51
C PHE A 224 -17.92 0.24 6.70
N LEU A 225 -18.55 -0.88 7.10
CA LEU A 225 -18.33 -2.20 6.50
C LEU A 225 -19.00 -2.34 5.12
N ASP A 226 -20.12 -1.64 4.90
CA ASP A 226 -20.85 -1.70 3.64
C ASP A 226 -20.08 -0.91 2.57
N PRO A 227 -19.83 -1.51 1.39
CA PRO A 227 -19.15 -0.84 0.28
C PRO A 227 -19.92 0.38 -0.22
N ASP A 228 -19.28 1.55 -0.24
CA ASP A 228 -19.82 2.78 -0.82
C ASP A 228 -18.69 3.57 -1.51
N GLY A 229 -18.70 3.54 -2.83
CA GLY A 229 -17.66 4.17 -3.65
C GLY A 229 -17.61 5.69 -3.60
N THR A 230 -18.47 6.36 -2.80
CA THR A 230 -18.38 7.80 -2.51
C THR A 230 -17.48 8.11 -1.33
N PHE A 231 -17.15 7.09 -0.50
CA PHE A 231 -16.35 7.22 0.71
C PHE A 231 -16.84 8.33 1.66
N PRO A 232 -18.11 8.29 2.11
CA PRO A 232 -18.76 9.42 2.76
C PRO A 232 -18.27 9.71 4.18
N ASN A 233 -17.55 8.77 4.81
CA ASN A 233 -17.19 8.86 6.22
C ASN A 233 -15.79 9.39 6.45
N HIS A 234 -14.81 8.86 5.74
CA HIS A 234 -13.42 9.33 5.70
C HIS A 234 -12.70 8.76 4.48
N ILE A 235 -11.54 9.31 4.16
CA ILE A 235 -10.66 8.74 3.14
C ILE A 235 -10.19 7.35 3.63
N PRO A 236 -10.48 6.25 2.89
CA PRO A 236 -10.07 4.91 3.30
C PRO A 236 -8.56 4.71 3.13
N ASN A 237 -7.80 5.16 4.11
CA ASN A 237 -6.34 5.13 4.11
C ASN A 237 -5.78 5.05 5.54
N PRO A 238 -5.11 3.95 5.92
CA PRO A 238 -4.50 3.77 7.24
C PRO A 238 -3.38 4.77 7.60
N ASP A 239 -2.90 5.56 6.64
CA ASP A 239 -1.95 6.67 6.88
C ASP A 239 -2.65 8.04 7.00
N ASN A 240 -3.98 8.09 6.80
CA ASN A 240 -4.76 9.32 6.96
C ASN A 240 -5.10 9.55 8.43
N LYS A 241 -4.84 10.78 8.90
CA LYS A 241 -5.04 11.14 10.31
C LYS A 241 -6.51 11.02 10.74
N GLU A 242 -7.44 11.48 9.91
CA GLU A 242 -8.88 11.47 10.22
C GLU A 242 -9.41 10.04 10.28
N ALA A 243 -8.98 9.18 9.35
CA ALA A 243 -9.32 7.77 9.34
C ALA A 243 -8.81 7.05 10.61
N MET A 244 -7.55 7.29 10.99
CA MET A 244 -6.97 6.71 12.19
C MET A 244 -7.64 7.22 13.48
N GLU A 245 -8.00 8.50 13.55
CA GLU A 245 -8.76 9.04 14.69
C GLU A 245 -10.20 8.47 14.74
N SER A 246 -10.83 8.21 13.60
CA SER A 246 -12.14 7.58 13.51
C SER A 246 -12.15 6.20 14.17
N ILE A 247 -11.28 5.31 13.75
CA ILE A 247 -11.20 3.95 14.34
C ILE A 247 -10.73 3.99 15.79
N LYS A 248 -9.81 4.86 16.18
CA LYS A 248 -9.36 5.04 17.55
C LYS A 248 -10.52 5.43 18.47
N ASN A 249 -11.28 6.45 18.07
CA ASN A 249 -12.44 6.90 18.83
C ASN A 249 -13.49 5.79 18.98
N GLN A 250 -13.70 4.98 17.96
CA GLN A 250 -14.62 3.86 17.99
C GLN A 250 -14.13 2.75 18.93
N VAL A 251 -12.84 2.39 18.90
CA VAL A 251 -12.22 1.42 19.82
C VAL A 251 -12.48 1.83 21.27
N LEU A 252 -12.17 3.09 21.60
CA LEU A 252 -12.35 3.64 22.95
C LEU A 252 -13.85 3.70 23.36
N ALA A 253 -14.74 4.06 22.42
CA ALA A 253 -16.16 4.19 22.68
C ALA A 253 -16.86 2.85 22.99
N VAL A 254 -16.46 1.78 22.30
CA VAL A 254 -17.07 0.45 22.49
C VAL A 254 -16.28 -0.45 23.44
N GLY A 255 -15.10 -0.02 23.89
CA GLY A 255 -14.22 -0.80 24.75
C GLY A 255 -13.66 -2.04 24.04
N ALA A 256 -13.32 -1.93 22.76
CA ALA A 256 -12.70 -3.03 22.03
C ALA A 256 -11.24 -3.22 22.45
N ASP A 257 -10.75 -4.45 22.40
CA ASP A 257 -9.34 -4.75 22.66
C ASP A 257 -8.45 -4.25 21.51
N TYR A 258 -8.95 -4.32 20.26
CA TYR A 258 -8.25 -3.84 19.08
C TYR A 258 -9.22 -3.32 18.03
N GLY A 259 -8.73 -2.36 17.24
CA GLY A 259 -9.36 -1.90 16.00
C GLY A 259 -8.45 -2.19 14.81
N VAL A 260 -9.02 -2.67 13.73
CA VAL A 260 -8.34 -2.91 12.44
C VAL A 260 -8.90 -1.94 11.41
N ILE A 261 -8.05 -1.27 10.68
CA ILE A 261 -8.46 -0.41 9.57
C ILE A 261 -7.77 -0.84 8.26
N PHE A 262 -8.53 -0.83 7.18
CA PHE A 262 -8.07 -1.13 5.83
C PHE A 262 -8.20 0.08 4.90
N ASP A 263 -7.42 0.07 3.81
CA ASP A 263 -7.71 0.95 2.68
C ASP A 263 -8.76 0.33 1.74
N THR A 264 -9.08 1.04 0.67
CA THR A 264 -10.20 0.70 -0.22
C THR A 264 -10.14 -0.73 -0.77
N ASP A 265 -8.96 -1.17 -1.22
CA ASP A 265 -8.73 -2.46 -1.89
C ASP A 265 -7.92 -3.44 -1.04
N VAL A 266 -7.70 -3.11 0.26
CA VAL A 266 -7.16 -3.98 1.32
C VAL A 266 -5.72 -4.42 1.07
N ASP A 267 -4.95 -3.66 0.30
CA ASP A 267 -3.51 -3.90 0.20
C ASP A 267 -2.73 -3.25 1.36
N ARG A 268 -3.41 -2.42 2.19
CA ARG A 268 -2.85 -1.79 3.40
C ARG A 268 -3.74 -2.00 4.61
N ALA A 269 -3.09 -2.07 5.78
CA ALA A 269 -3.76 -2.13 7.06
C ALA A 269 -3.01 -1.35 8.15
N ALA A 270 -3.73 -0.99 9.20
CA ALA A 270 -3.18 -0.58 10.49
C ALA A 270 -4.03 -1.13 11.62
N VAL A 271 -3.51 -1.05 12.84
CA VAL A 271 -4.18 -1.53 14.04
C VAL A 271 -4.19 -0.43 15.11
N VAL A 272 -5.23 -0.40 15.92
CA VAL A 272 -5.33 0.43 17.11
C VAL A 272 -5.51 -0.47 18.32
N THR A 273 -4.80 -0.21 19.41
CA THR A 273 -4.92 -0.96 20.66
C THR A 273 -6.10 -0.46 21.51
N GLY A 274 -6.51 -1.24 22.50
CA GLY A 274 -7.66 -0.92 23.36
C GLY A 274 -7.52 0.37 24.17
N ASP A 275 -6.31 0.84 24.41
CA ASP A 275 -6.02 2.15 25.04
C ASP A 275 -5.87 3.29 24.03
N GLY A 276 -6.03 2.99 22.74
CA GLY A 276 -6.02 3.98 21.64
C GLY A 276 -4.64 4.29 21.07
N GLU A 277 -3.62 3.45 21.33
CA GLU A 277 -2.33 3.60 20.66
C GLU A 277 -2.42 3.17 19.18
N LEU A 278 -1.82 3.98 18.31
CA LEU A 278 -1.84 3.75 16.86
C LEU A 278 -0.66 2.87 16.45
N LEU A 279 -0.95 1.66 16.02
CA LEU A 279 0.01 0.76 15.41
C LEU A 279 -0.04 0.93 13.89
N ASN A 280 0.49 2.07 13.42
CA ASN A 280 0.71 2.40 12.03
C ASN A 280 2.13 2.90 11.83
N ARG A 281 2.55 3.23 10.63
CA ARG A 281 3.87 3.77 10.29
C ARG A 281 5.02 2.97 10.95
N ASN A 282 5.93 3.61 11.67
CA ASN A 282 7.06 2.94 12.33
C ASN A 282 6.61 1.91 13.38
N ASN A 283 5.48 2.14 14.08
CA ASN A 283 4.96 1.21 15.07
C ASN A 283 4.50 -0.10 14.42
N LEU A 284 3.80 -0.03 13.28
CA LEU A 284 3.40 -1.23 12.53
C LEU A 284 4.63 -2.00 12.03
N ILE A 285 5.62 -1.28 11.46
CA ILE A 285 6.88 -1.90 11.02
C ILE A 285 7.57 -2.60 12.17
N ALA A 286 7.59 -2.00 13.36
CA ALA A 286 8.20 -2.59 14.54
C ALA A 286 7.48 -3.88 14.98
N VAL A 287 6.15 -3.88 15.07
CA VAL A 287 5.36 -5.07 15.41
C VAL A 287 5.62 -6.20 14.42
N LEU A 288 5.54 -5.92 13.12
CA LEU A 288 5.77 -6.94 12.09
C LEU A 288 7.24 -7.40 12.04
N SER A 289 8.19 -6.54 12.40
CA SER A 289 9.60 -6.92 12.55
C SER A 289 9.81 -7.88 13.72
N VAL A 290 9.12 -7.67 14.86
CA VAL A 290 9.15 -8.64 15.99
C VAL A 290 8.67 -10.00 15.51
N ILE A 291 7.57 -10.05 14.75
CA ILE A 291 7.04 -11.30 14.19
C ILE A 291 8.07 -11.96 13.26
N ALA A 292 8.51 -11.23 12.24
CA ALA A 292 9.40 -11.76 11.20
C ALA A 292 10.74 -12.25 11.80
N ILE A 293 11.34 -11.51 12.75
CA ILE A 293 12.60 -11.88 13.40
C ILE A 293 12.41 -13.06 14.35
N SER A 294 11.27 -13.15 15.06
CA SER A 294 10.99 -14.28 15.94
C SER A 294 10.84 -15.60 15.17
N GLU A 295 10.30 -15.56 13.97
CA GLU A 295 10.14 -16.70 13.08
C GLU A 295 11.44 -17.01 12.31
N HIS A 296 12.19 -15.98 11.93
CA HIS A 296 13.41 -16.05 11.12
C HIS A 296 14.52 -15.20 11.72
N PRO A 297 15.22 -15.67 12.75
CA PRO A 297 16.30 -14.93 13.40
C PRO A 297 17.40 -14.50 12.41
N GLY A 298 17.80 -13.23 12.48
CA GLY A 298 18.80 -12.66 11.59
C GLY A 298 18.27 -12.15 10.25
N THR A 299 16.97 -12.25 10.00
CA THR A 299 16.38 -11.79 8.73
C THR A 299 16.54 -10.28 8.52
N THR A 300 16.54 -9.88 7.25
CA THR A 300 16.50 -8.48 6.83
C THR A 300 15.06 -8.03 6.63
N ILE A 301 14.75 -6.84 7.11
CA ILE A 301 13.49 -6.13 6.88
C ILE A 301 13.77 -5.00 5.90
N VAL A 302 13.20 -5.06 4.70
CA VAL A 302 13.30 -3.96 3.72
C VAL A 302 12.21 -2.95 4.01
N THR A 303 12.60 -1.70 4.21
CA THR A 303 11.66 -0.59 4.47
C THR A 303 11.86 0.54 3.47
N ASN A 304 10.84 1.40 3.33
CA ASN A 304 11.06 2.67 2.64
C ASN A 304 11.97 3.62 3.48
N SER A 305 12.46 4.67 2.81
CA SER A 305 13.48 5.55 3.39
C SER A 305 13.00 6.45 4.57
N PRO A 306 11.73 6.91 4.66
CA PRO A 306 11.28 7.83 5.71
C PRO A 306 10.97 7.13 7.04
N THR A 307 11.84 6.19 7.45
CA THR A 307 11.77 5.51 8.75
C THR A 307 12.69 6.16 9.77
N THR A 308 12.27 6.12 11.05
CA THR A 308 13.09 6.65 12.16
C THR A 308 14.38 5.86 12.38
N GLU A 309 15.42 6.51 12.89
CA GLU A 309 16.66 5.83 13.34
C GLU A 309 16.40 4.90 14.52
N HIS A 310 15.39 5.20 15.33
CA HIS A 310 14.99 4.35 16.44
C HIS A 310 14.49 2.98 15.98
N LEU A 311 13.80 2.93 14.82
CA LEU A 311 13.37 1.67 14.23
C LEU A 311 14.57 0.80 13.82
N LYS A 312 15.60 1.38 13.19
CA LYS A 312 16.82 0.65 12.82
C LYS A 312 17.49 0.04 14.06
N ARG A 313 17.61 0.84 15.13
CA ARG A 313 18.18 0.40 16.40
C ARG A 313 17.35 -0.73 17.01
N PHE A 314 16.03 -0.56 17.06
CA PHE A 314 15.08 -1.55 17.56
C PHE A 314 15.20 -2.89 16.82
N ILE A 315 15.17 -2.89 15.48
CA ILE A 315 15.32 -4.09 14.66
C ILE A 315 16.68 -4.77 14.91
N THR A 316 17.74 -3.98 15.07
CA THR A 316 19.10 -4.50 15.36
C THR A 316 19.17 -5.15 16.75
N GLU A 317 18.54 -4.55 17.76
CA GLU A 317 18.47 -5.10 19.13
C GLU A 317 17.66 -6.40 19.19
N LEU A 318 16.68 -6.58 18.30
CA LEU A 318 15.97 -7.84 18.12
C LEU A 318 16.80 -8.92 17.39
N GLY A 319 18.00 -8.58 16.89
CA GLY A 319 18.86 -9.48 16.13
C GLY A 319 18.55 -9.58 14.65
N GLY A 320 17.77 -8.65 14.09
CA GLY A 320 17.51 -8.51 12.67
C GLY A 320 18.32 -7.39 12.00
N HIS A 321 18.07 -7.16 10.72
CA HIS A 321 18.70 -6.10 9.93
C HIS A 321 17.63 -5.25 9.24
N GLN A 322 17.78 -3.91 9.25
CA GLN A 322 16.95 -3.03 8.42
C GLN A 322 17.71 -2.61 7.16
N TYR A 323 17.06 -2.76 6.02
CA TYR A 323 17.53 -2.22 4.75
C TYR A 323 16.55 -1.12 4.29
N ARG A 324 16.98 0.15 4.31
CA ARG A 324 16.18 1.28 3.80
C ARG A 324 16.35 1.40 2.31
N TYR A 325 15.23 1.49 1.59
CA TYR A 325 15.24 1.57 0.14
C TYR A 325 14.31 2.69 -0.36
N ILE A 326 14.32 2.90 -1.67
CA ILE A 326 13.50 3.89 -2.36
C ILE A 326 12.02 3.61 -2.09
N SER A 327 11.27 4.66 -1.71
CA SER A 327 9.82 4.58 -1.45
C SER A 327 9.04 4.09 -2.67
N GLY A 328 7.92 3.44 -2.42
CA GLY A 328 7.04 2.78 -3.37
C GLY A 328 6.98 1.28 -3.12
N TYR A 329 5.76 0.76 -2.92
CA TYR A 329 5.55 -0.63 -2.52
C TYR A 329 6.28 -1.64 -3.43
N ARG A 330 6.25 -1.43 -4.76
CA ARG A 330 6.99 -2.30 -5.70
C ARG A 330 8.50 -2.19 -5.52
N ASN A 331 9.03 -1.02 -5.19
CA ASN A 331 10.46 -0.85 -4.99
C ASN A 331 10.95 -1.67 -3.79
N VAL A 332 10.28 -1.55 -2.63
CA VAL A 332 10.68 -2.30 -1.42
C VAL A 332 10.47 -3.81 -1.59
N ILE A 333 9.39 -4.24 -2.25
CA ILE A 333 9.14 -5.65 -2.57
C ILE A 333 10.21 -6.21 -3.50
N ASN A 334 10.51 -5.52 -4.59
CA ASN A 334 11.51 -5.96 -5.56
C ASN A 334 12.90 -6.03 -4.93
N LYS A 335 13.23 -5.09 -4.04
CA LYS A 335 14.49 -5.13 -3.29
C LYS A 335 14.58 -6.34 -2.37
N ALA A 336 13.51 -6.68 -1.67
CA ALA A 336 13.45 -7.88 -0.85
C ALA A 336 13.63 -9.17 -1.67
N ILE A 337 13.01 -9.24 -2.85
CA ILE A 337 13.19 -10.36 -3.78
C ILE A 337 14.63 -10.43 -4.29
N GLU A 338 15.22 -9.28 -4.65
CA GLU A 338 16.62 -9.17 -5.10
C GLU A 338 17.59 -9.68 -4.03
N LEU A 339 17.42 -9.22 -2.78
CA LEU A 339 18.23 -9.65 -1.65
C LEU A 339 18.17 -11.16 -1.44
N ASN A 340 16.96 -11.75 -1.49
CA ASN A 340 16.81 -13.21 -1.39
C ASN A 340 17.51 -13.95 -2.54
N LYS A 341 17.41 -13.46 -3.78
CA LYS A 341 18.13 -14.03 -4.92
C LYS A 341 19.65 -13.93 -4.77
N ALA A 342 20.14 -12.90 -4.08
CA ALA A 342 21.54 -12.70 -3.76
C ALA A 342 22.03 -13.51 -2.53
N GLY A 343 21.14 -14.25 -1.87
CA GLY A 343 21.48 -15.09 -0.71
C GLY A 343 21.34 -14.41 0.65
N THR A 344 20.84 -13.16 0.68
CA THR A 344 20.50 -12.47 1.95
C THR A 344 19.07 -12.80 2.31
N ASP A 345 18.84 -13.41 3.49
CA ASP A 345 17.48 -13.68 3.92
C ASP A 345 16.72 -12.39 4.21
N CYS A 346 15.57 -12.24 3.53
CA CYS A 346 14.65 -11.14 3.74
C CYS A 346 13.22 -11.69 3.76
N GLN A 347 12.53 -11.55 4.89
CA GLN A 347 11.21 -12.11 5.11
C GLN A 347 10.09 -11.09 4.99
N LEU A 348 10.40 -9.78 5.11
CA LEU A 348 9.42 -8.71 5.12
C LEU A 348 9.90 -7.49 4.32
N ALA A 349 9.07 -7.03 3.41
CA ALA A 349 9.15 -5.71 2.78
C ALA A 349 7.96 -4.88 3.25
N ILE A 350 8.21 -3.67 3.78
CA ILE A 350 7.15 -2.86 4.40
C ILE A 350 7.43 -1.36 4.27
N GLU A 351 6.37 -0.58 4.10
CA GLU A 351 6.43 0.87 4.07
C GLU A 351 5.68 1.52 5.25
N THR A 352 6.06 2.74 5.57
CA THR A 352 5.35 3.58 6.55
C THR A 352 3.90 3.88 6.16
N SER A 353 3.53 3.72 4.90
CA SER A 353 2.17 3.87 4.38
C SER A 353 1.22 2.72 4.72
N GLY A 354 1.75 1.60 5.27
CA GLY A 354 0.98 0.41 5.61
C GLY A 354 1.04 -0.71 4.56
N HIS A 355 1.67 -0.49 3.39
CA HIS A 355 1.97 -1.56 2.44
C HIS A 355 2.97 -2.53 3.05
N ALA A 356 2.66 -3.83 3.03
CA ALA A 356 3.55 -4.85 3.57
C ALA A 356 3.39 -6.20 2.88
N ALA A 357 4.53 -6.81 2.58
CA ALA A 357 4.63 -8.06 1.84
C ALA A 357 5.57 -9.04 2.54
N PHE A 358 5.04 -10.20 2.92
CA PHE A 358 5.80 -11.29 3.50
C PHE A 358 6.27 -12.28 2.42
N LYS A 359 7.49 -12.77 2.55
CA LYS A 359 8.05 -13.80 1.64
C LYS A 359 7.18 -15.05 1.58
N GLU A 360 6.69 -15.52 2.72
CA GLU A 360 5.81 -16.69 2.82
C GLU A 360 4.45 -16.49 2.16
N ASN A 361 4.01 -15.24 1.96
CA ASN A 361 2.82 -14.86 1.21
C ASN A 361 3.17 -14.31 -0.18
N TYR A 362 4.10 -14.97 -0.89
CA TYR A 362 4.52 -14.64 -2.27
C TYR A 362 5.10 -13.24 -2.46
N PHE A 363 5.52 -12.55 -1.43
CA PHE A 363 5.79 -11.12 -1.44
C PHE A 363 4.60 -10.29 -1.99
N LEU A 364 3.39 -10.78 -1.74
CA LEU A 364 2.17 -10.07 -2.05
C LEU A 364 1.97 -8.92 -1.07
N ASP A 365 1.66 -7.75 -1.59
CA ASP A 365 1.19 -6.61 -0.80
C ASP A 365 -0.24 -6.89 -0.32
N ASP A 366 -0.39 -7.18 0.97
CA ASP A 366 -1.61 -7.80 1.51
C ASP A 366 -1.92 -7.33 2.94
N GLY A 367 -2.78 -6.32 3.06
CA GLY A 367 -3.22 -5.79 4.35
C GLY A 367 -4.01 -6.81 5.17
N ALA A 368 -4.80 -7.67 4.53
CA ALA A 368 -5.54 -8.72 5.22
C ALA A 368 -4.60 -9.78 5.83
N TYR A 369 -3.53 -10.13 5.11
CA TYR A 369 -2.49 -11.03 5.62
C TYR A 369 -1.65 -10.39 6.74
N VAL A 370 -1.34 -9.10 6.63
CA VAL A 370 -0.70 -8.32 7.70
C VAL A 370 -1.48 -8.44 9.01
N VAL A 371 -2.79 -8.22 8.94
CA VAL A 371 -3.67 -8.38 10.11
C VAL A 371 -3.68 -9.85 10.56
N ALA A 372 -3.74 -10.82 9.64
CA ALA A 372 -3.66 -12.24 10.00
C ALA A 372 -2.39 -12.58 10.79
N LYS A 373 -1.22 -12.06 10.39
CA LYS A 373 0.06 -12.24 11.14
C LYS A 373 -0.02 -11.69 12.56
N ILE A 374 -0.66 -10.53 12.73
CA ILE A 374 -0.88 -9.95 14.06
C ILE A 374 -1.85 -10.82 14.88
N LEU A 375 -2.97 -11.24 14.28
CA LEU A 375 -3.96 -12.10 14.94
C LEU A 375 -3.39 -13.43 15.42
N MET A 376 -2.41 -14.01 14.71
CA MET A 376 -1.71 -15.22 15.12
C MET A 376 -0.98 -15.07 16.45
N LEU A 377 -0.56 -13.85 16.83
CA LEU A 377 0.11 -13.59 18.08
C LEU A 377 -0.85 -13.44 19.27
N LEU A 378 -2.06 -12.93 19.05
CA LEU A 378 -2.96 -12.50 20.11
C LEU A 378 -3.25 -13.59 21.15
N PRO A 379 -3.52 -14.86 20.77
CA PRO A 379 -3.76 -15.91 21.77
C PRO A 379 -2.58 -16.11 22.74
N ARG A 380 -1.35 -16.06 22.22
CA ARG A 380 -0.12 -16.21 23.02
C ARG A 380 0.15 -15.00 23.91
N LEU A 381 -0.14 -13.79 23.43
CA LEU A 381 -0.02 -12.56 24.23
C LEU A 381 -1.06 -12.57 25.35
N LEU A 382 -2.29 -12.96 25.05
CA LEU A 382 -3.37 -13.05 26.03
C LEU A 382 -3.01 -14.04 27.17
N GLU A 383 -2.44 -15.22 26.84
CA GLU A 383 -2.00 -16.19 27.83
C GLU A 383 -0.89 -15.64 28.77
N ARG A 384 -0.08 -14.69 28.29
CA ARG A 384 0.97 -14.03 29.06
C ARG A 384 0.51 -12.75 29.75
N GLY A 385 -0.72 -12.29 29.53
CA GLY A 385 -1.18 -10.98 29.97
C GLY A 385 -0.45 -9.81 29.33
N GLU A 386 0.04 -10.00 28.09
CA GLU A 386 0.76 -9.02 27.30
C GLU A 386 -0.15 -8.48 26.19
N THR A 387 0.17 -7.30 25.67
CA THR A 387 -0.55 -6.60 24.61
C THR A 387 0.39 -6.33 23.41
N LEU A 388 -0.15 -5.92 22.25
CA LEU A 388 0.69 -5.66 21.07
C LEU A 388 1.68 -4.50 21.29
N ASP A 389 1.26 -3.44 21.99
CA ASP A 389 2.11 -2.30 22.34
C ASP A 389 3.27 -2.71 23.25
N TYR A 390 3.07 -3.73 24.11
CA TYR A 390 4.15 -4.28 24.93
C TYR A 390 5.32 -4.80 24.08
N LEU A 391 5.06 -5.33 22.89
CA LEU A 391 6.09 -5.85 21.99
C LEU A 391 7.05 -4.76 21.51
N ILE A 392 6.54 -3.53 21.39
CA ILE A 392 7.29 -2.38 20.86
C ILE A 392 7.60 -1.31 21.92
N LYS A 393 7.38 -1.60 23.21
CA LYS A 393 7.62 -0.65 24.31
C LYS A 393 9.03 -0.07 24.36
N GLN A 394 10.00 -0.76 23.75
CA GLN A 394 11.41 -0.32 23.66
C GLN A 394 11.65 0.55 22.43
N LEU A 395 10.69 0.67 21.51
CA LEU A 395 10.81 1.57 20.36
C LEU A 395 10.68 3.02 20.84
N VAL A 396 11.79 3.72 20.81
CA VAL A 396 11.84 5.14 21.18
C VAL A 396 11.10 5.95 20.11
N GLN A 397 10.27 6.89 20.57
CA GLN A 397 9.58 7.82 19.67
C GLN A 397 10.34 9.14 19.62
N PRO A 398 10.53 9.75 18.43
CA PRO A 398 11.07 11.09 18.31
C PRO A 398 10.16 12.11 19.01
N LYS A 399 10.74 13.17 19.57
CA LYS A 399 9.97 14.19 20.30
C LYS A 399 9.40 15.28 19.38
N GLU A 400 10.06 15.54 18.27
CA GLU A 400 9.58 16.46 17.24
C GLU A 400 9.61 15.77 15.89
N VAL A 401 8.48 15.82 15.17
CA VAL A 401 8.33 15.31 13.80
C VAL A 401 7.66 16.38 12.94
N VAL A 402 8.27 16.70 11.81
CA VAL A 402 7.74 17.68 10.85
C VAL A 402 7.84 17.16 9.44
N GLU A 403 6.77 17.31 8.68
CA GLU A 403 6.78 17.11 7.22
C GLU A 403 6.44 18.41 6.51
N VAL A 404 7.26 18.79 5.54
CA VAL A 404 7.03 19.95 4.66
C VAL A 404 7.00 19.47 3.21
N ARG A 405 5.94 19.83 2.49
CA ARG A 405 5.79 19.55 1.06
C ARG A 405 6.01 20.83 0.27
N PHE A 406 7.05 20.86 -0.55
CA PHE A 406 7.42 21.98 -1.40
C PHE A 406 6.95 21.75 -2.83
N LYS A 407 5.96 22.49 -3.31
CA LYS A 407 5.53 22.42 -4.71
C LYS A 407 6.65 22.96 -5.60
N ILE A 408 6.91 22.25 -6.70
CA ILE A 408 7.88 22.65 -7.73
C ILE A 408 7.10 23.33 -8.86
N GLU A 409 7.37 24.59 -9.11
CA GLU A 409 6.64 25.45 -10.06
C GLU A 409 7.37 25.50 -11.41
N THR A 410 7.49 24.35 -12.07
CA THR A 410 8.02 24.23 -13.43
C THR A 410 7.50 22.95 -14.09
N GLU A 411 7.36 22.93 -15.41
CA GLU A 411 6.94 21.76 -16.18
C GLU A 411 7.96 20.62 -16.04
N ASP A 412 9.25 20.91 -16.12
CA ASP A 412 10.31 19.92 -15.88
C ASP A 412 10.66 19.82 -14.39
N PHE A 413 9.64 19.49 -13.60
CA PHE A 413 9.78 19.38 -12.15
C PHE A 413 10.72 18.25 -11.70
N LYS A 414 10.79 17.16 -12.48
CA LYS A 414 11.64 16.01 -12.13
C LYS A 414 13.12 16.37 -12.20
N THR A 415 13.56 16.95 -13.31
CA THR A 415 14.96 17.40 -13.45
C THR A 415 15.30 18.43 -12.40
N TYR A 416 14.46 19.47 -12.25
CA TYR A 416 14.70 20.52 -11.29
C TYR A 416 14.75 20.03 -9.84
N GLY A 417 13.81 19.18 -9.42
CA GLY A 417 13.78 18.62 -8.09
C GLY A 417 15.01 17.73 -7.78
N ASN A 418 15.45 16.93 -8.75
CA ASN A 418 16.67 16.12 -8.61
C ASN A 418 17.94 16.99 -8.54
N GLU A 419 18.00 18.11 -9.25
CA GLU A 419 19.10 19.09 -9.12
C GLU A 419 19.14 19.70 -7.71
N VAL A 420 17.97 20.11 -7.16
CA VAL A 420 17.88 20.61 -5.79
C VAL A 420 18.41 19.58 -4.79
N ILE A 421 17.96 18.31 -4.89
CA ILE A 421 18.41 17.24 -4.00
C ILE A 421 19.94 17.03 -4.09
N LYS A 422 20.48 17.01 -5.30
CA LYS A 422 21.92 16.81 -5.56
C LYS A 422 22.78 17.95 -5.00
N GLU A 423 22.28 19.18 -5.07
CA GLU A 423 23.02 20.37 -4.61
C GLU A 423 22.84 20.63 -3.11
N PHE A 424 21.74 20.18 -2.51
CA PHE A 424 21.38 20.43 -1.12
C PHE A 424 22.55 20.19 -0.12
N PRO A 425 23.35 19.11 -0.23
CA PRO A 425 24.48 18.84 0.65
C PRO A 425 25.57 19.92 0.66
N GLN A 426 25.66 20.73 -0.38
CA GLN A 426 26.67 21.80 -0.49
C GLN A 426 26.37 22.99 0.43
N TRP A 427 25.14 23.10 0.91
CA TRP A 427 24.63 24.27 1.63
C TRP A 427 24.31 23.98 3.10
N ILE A 428 24.51 22.72 3.56
CA ILE A 428 24.23 22.33 4.94
C ILE A 428 25.21 23.00 5.92
N PRO A 429 24.77 23.30 7.15
CA PRO A 429 25.65 23.87 8.19
C PRO A 429 26.77 22.92 8.60
N GLN A 430 27.81 23.48 9.18
CA GLN A 430 28.82 22.67 9.86
C GLN A 430 28.19 21.85 11.00
N GLY A 431 28.53 20.58 11.08
CA GLY A 431 27.97 19.63 12.06
C GLY A 431 26.78 18.83 11.55
N TRP A 432 26.27 19.15 10.35
CA TRP A 432 25.37 18.27 9.64
C TRP A 432 26.14 17.30 8.75
N GLY A 433 25.72 16.06 8.66
CA GLY A 433 26.39 15.03 7.86
C GLY A 433 25.42 14.26 6.95
N VAL A 434 25.83 14.04 5.70
CA VAL A 434 25.06 13.21 4.78
C VAL A 434 25.17 11.76 5.24
N ASN A 435 24.01 11.10 5.40
CA ASN A 435 23.95 9.69 5.75
C ASN A 435 24.33 8.83 4.53
N PRO A 436 25.39 8.02 4.59
CA PRO A 436 25.85 7.24 3.45
C PRO A 436 24.99 6.00 3.14
N GLU A 437 24.14 5.58 4.07
CA GLU A 437 23.28 4.39 3.92
C GLU A 437 21.91 4.71 3.28
N ASN A 438 21.72 5.92 2.76
CA ASN A 438 20.47 6.36 2.17
C ASN A 438 20.51 6.25 0.64
N GLU A 439 19.51 5.57 0.06
CA GLU A 439 19.39 5.36 -1.39
C GLU A 439 18.31 6.27 -2.04
N GLU A 440 17.49 6.98 -1.26
CA GLU A 440 16.45 7.88 -1.76
C GLU A 440 16.70 9.34 -1.36
N GLY A 441 16.78 10.22 -2.32
CA GLY A 441 16.96 11.65 -2.05
C GLY A 441 18.26 11.93 -1.29
N VAL A 442 18.21 12.83 -0.31
CA VAL A 442 19.32 13.11 0.58
C VAL A 442 18.87 13.06 2.04
N ARG A 443 19.49 12.17 2.82
CA ARG A 443 19.30 12.05 4.26
C ARG A 443 20.48 12.69 4.97
N ILE A 444 20.20 13.50 5.97
CA ILE A 444 21.19 14.25 6.72
C ILE A 444 20.96 14.04 8.21
N ASP A 445 21.99 13.65 8.91
CA ASP A 445 22.01 13.53 10.37
C ASP A 445 22.58 14.80 10.97
N PHE A 446 22.05 15.24 12.12
CA PHE A 446 22.53 16.42 12.83
C PHE A 446 22.50 16.23 14.34
N LYS A 447 23.42 16.94 15.04
CA LYS A 447 23.59 16.91 16.50
C LYS A 447 23.90 18.29 17.07
N GLY A 448 23.94 18.38 18.40
CA GLY A 448 24.41 19.54 19.13
C GLY A 448 23.48 20.73 19.07
N GLU A 449 23.87 21.83 18.42
CA GLU A 449 23.08 23.05 18.37
C GLU A 449 21.76 22.95 17.58
N TYR A 450 21.54 21.83 16.86
CA TYR A 450 20.30 21.50 16.15
C TYR A 450 19.52 20.35 16.80
N GLY A 451 19.89 19.95 18.02
CA GLY A 451 19.32 18.81 18.71
C GLY A 451 20.06 17.52 18.43
N ASP A 452 19.35 16.40 18.34
CA ASP A 452 19.83 15.08 17.88
C ASP A 452 18.75 14.50 16.98
N GLY A 453 19.01 14.39 15.69
CA GLY A 453 17.98 14.00 14.76
C GLY A 453 18.48 13.87 13.32
N TRP A 454 17.52 13.81 12.40
CA TRP A 454 17.78 13.68 10.98
C TRP A 454 16.71 14.39 10.16
N LEU A 455 17.04 14.63 8.90
CA LEU A 455 16.09 15.04 7.88
C LEU A 455 16.28 14.22 6.60
N LEU A 456 15.20 14.07 5.83
CA LEU A 456 15.21 13.48 4.51
C LEU A 456 14.51 14.42 3.53
N LEU A 457 15.22 14.83 2.47
CA LEU A 457 14.66 15.56 1.34
C LEU A 457 14.62 14.64 0.13
N ARG A 458 13.42 14.39 -0.41
CA ARG A 458 13.21 13.50 -1.54
C ARG A 458 12.15 14.01 -2.51
N MET A 459 12.13 13.48 -3.73
CA MET A 459 11.00 13.69 -4.66
C MET A 459 9.74 12.98 -4.16
N SER A 460 8.59 13.56 -4.42
CA SER A 460 7.33 12.80 -4.36
C SER A 460 7.27 11.80 -5.51
N LEU A 461 6.66 10.63 -5.26
CA LEU A 461 6.48 9.60 -6.28
C LEU A 461 5.50 10.02 -7.38
N HIS A 462 4.46 10.79 -7.01
CA HIS A 462 3.30 11.02 -7.86
C HIS A 462 3.03 12.49 -8.15
N GLU A 463 3.56 13.40 -7.35
CA GLU A 463 3.24 14.82 -7.41
C GLU A 463 4.49 15.66 -7.73
N PRO A 464 4.34 16.84 -8.36
CA PRO A 464 5.45 17.74 -8.67
C PRO A 464 5.93 18.49 -7.41
N LEU A 465 6.44 17.75 -6.43
CA LEU A 465 6.90 18.33 -5.17
C LEU A 465 8.07 17.57 -4.55
N LEU A 466 8.84 18.31 -3.73
CA LEU A 466 9.79 17.75 -2.79
C LEU A 466 9.10 17.52 -1.43
N VAL A 467 9.40 16.41 -0.81
CA VAL A 467 8.98 16.09 0.56
C VAL A 467 10.19 16.17 1.46
N LEU A 468 10.09 17.02 2.49
CA LEU A 468 11.08 17.13 3.56
C LEU A 468 10.45 16.55 4.83
N GLN A 469 11.07 15.52 5.38
CA GLN A 469 10.74 14.97 6.69
C GLN A 469 11.88 15.30 7.66
N ILE A 470 11.54 15.68 8.89
CA ILE A 470 12.49 16.01 9.96
C ILE A 470 12.04 15.28 11.22
N GLU A 471 12.97 14.65 11.92
CA GLU A 471 12.77 14.12 13.27
C GLU A 471 13.85 14.64 14.21
N ASN A 472 13.47 14.88 15.46
CA ASN A 472 14.40 15.28 16.52
C ASN A 472 14.04 14.61 17.85
N ASP A 473 15.05 14.15 18.55
CA ASP A 473 14.92 13.50 19.87
C ASP A 473 14.85 14.52 21.02
N LEU A 474 15.05 15.79 20.69
CA LEU A 474 15.01 16.90 21.65
C LEU A 474 13.96 17.92 21.24
N VAL A 475 13.26 18.51 22.20
CA VAL A 475 12.23 19.53 21.99
C VAL A 475 12.85 20.93 21.86
N GLY A 476 12.26 21.78 21.00
CA GLY A 476 12.61 23.20 20.86
C GLY A 476 13.61 23.50 19.74
N TYR A 477 13.98 22.52 18.94
CA TYR A 477 14.93 22.70 17.83
C TYR A 477 14.28 22.88 16.47
N GLN A 478 13.00 22.50 16.34
CA GLN A 478 12.26 22.52 15.08
C GLN A 478 12.37 23.87 14.36
N LYS A 479 12.12 24.98 15.06
CA LYS A 479 12.15 26.33 14.45
C LYS A 479 13.51 26.64 13.84
N LYS A 480 14.60 26.40 14.57
CA LYS A 480 15.98 26.65 14.10
C LYS A 480 16.33 25.82 12.87
N ILE A 481 15.88 24.56 12.83
CA ILE A 481 16.08 23.69 11.66
C ILE A 481 15.30 24.23 10.47
N LEU A 482 14.02 24.59 10.64
CA LEU A 482 13.18 25.13 9.57
C LEU A 482 13.71 26.46 9.02
N GLU A 483 14.20 27.35 9.88
CA GLU A 483 14.88 28.60 9.46
C GLU A 483 16.15 28.35 8.63
N THR A 484 16.89 27.29 8.99
CA THR A 484 18.09 26.86 8.24
C THR A 484 17.71 26.31 6.88
N ILE A 485 16.69 25.46 6.82
CA ILE A 485 16.12 24.94 5.57
C ILE A 485 15.62 26.08 4.67
N GLN A 486 14.91 27.05 5.24
CA GLN A 486 14.43 28.21 4.48
C GLN A 486 15.57 28.97 3.80
N LYS A 487 16.68 29.21 4.50
CA LYS A 487 17.87 29.86 3.93
C LYS A 487 18.46 29.05 2.75
N ILE A 488 18.42 27.72 2.83
CA ILE A 488 18.88 26.85 1.73
C ILE A 488 17.88 26.93 0.57
N MET A 489 16.58 26.77 0.85
CA MET A 489 15.53 26.75 -0.18
C MET A 489 15.37 28.09 -0.90
N ASN A 490 15.73 29.21 -0.28
CA ASN A 490 15.74 30.53 -0.94
C ASN A 490 16.69 30.62 -2.17
N ARG A 491 17.56 29.65 -2.35
CA ARG A 491 18.44 29.54 -3.54
C ARG A 491 17.69 28.99 -4.76
N TYR A 492 16.51 28.39 -4.56
CA TYR A 492 15.76 27.67 -5.57
C TYR A 492 14.42 28.38 -5.86
N PRO A 493 14.38 29.35 -6.79
CA PRO A 493 13.25 30.24 -6.99
C PRO A 493 11.96 29.55 -7.51
N LYS A 494 12.07 28.30 -8.03
CA LYS A 494 10.91 27.53 -8.48
C LYS A 494 10.35 26.60 -7.39
N ILE A 495 10.84 26.69 -6.15
CA ILE A 495 10.34 25.96 -5.00
C ILE A 495 9.38 26.85 -4.21
N ASN A 496 8.12 26.48 -4.15
CA ASN A 496 7.13 27.18 -3.34
C ASN A 496 7.32 26.88 -1.86
N GLN A 497 7.54 27.90 -1.04
CA GLN A 497 7.85 27.77 0.39
C GLN A 497 6.67 28.13 1.31
N ASN A 498 5.48 28.38 0.80
CA ASN A 498 4.34 28.84 1.60
C ASN A 498 4.04 27.96 2.83
N LYS A 499 4.19 26.63 2.69
CA LYS A 499 3.98 25.69 3.81
C LYS A 499 5.07 25.80 4.88
N LEU A 500 6.33 25.99 4.47
CA LEU A 500 7.43 26.21 5.40
C LEU A 500 7.27 27.54 6.16
N GLU A 501 6.90 28.61 5.45
CA GLU A 501 6.66 29.92 6.05
C GLU A 501 5.50 29.91 7.06
N ALA A 502 4.46 29.11 6.79
CA ALA A 502 3.34 28.92 7.71
C ALA A 502 3.76 28.25 9.03
N LEU A 503 4.73 27.32 8.98
CA LEU A 503 5.27 26.65 10.16
C LEU A 503 6.25 27.52 10.96
N LEU A 504 6.79 28.58 10.38
CA LEU A 504 7.71 29.50 11.02
C LEU A 504 7.00 30.68 11.74
N LYS A 505 5.75 30.94 11.40
CA LYS A 505 4.88 31.95 12.06
C LYS A 505 4.38 31.49 13.40
#